data_5656ba3f75e106e0d37caa7e01e3943c
#
_entry.id   5656ba3f75e106e0d37caa7e01e3943c
#
_cell.length_a   1.000
_cell.length_b   1.000
_cell.length_c   1.000
_cell.angle_alpha   90.00
_cell.angle_beta   90.00
_cell.angle_gamma   90.00
#
_symmetry.space_group_name_H-M   'P 1'
#
loop_
_entity.id
_entity.type
_entity.pdbx_description
1 polymer ?
#
loop_
_entity_poly.entity_id
_entity_poly.type
_entity_poly.pdbx_seq_one_letter_code
_entity_poly.pdbx_strand_id
1 'polypeptide(L)'
;MKKIIALLLACMMLIACTACAAKTEPAAPAEDAASTETAPAAEAPAAEETEAAEEAPAAEEAAADSDLAYIQANGKLVVGITDFAPMDYQNESGEWIGFDADLAKAFADSLGVKVEFVEIVWDNKVLELDSKTIDCVWNGMTLTPEVTSAMACSNAYCNNAQVVIVPADKAADYQTVESVKDLTFAAEAGSAGEAELNALGYSVTPVSAQSDALMEVAAGTSDAAVIDSLMAAAMVGEGTGYANLTYTCGLNSEEYGVGFRKGSDLVQKLNDFFKASYADGSILKIAETYGVQAAVIEQK
;
A
#
# COMPACT_ATOMS: atom_id res chain seq x y z
N MET A 1 -23.97 -48.73 -12.41
CA MET A 1 -23.44 -50.01 -11.89
C MET A 1 -22.15 -49.74 -11.15
N LYS A 2 -22.12 -50.18 -9.88
CA LYS A 2 -20.97 -50.45 -8.99
C LYS A 2 -20.13 -49.20 -8.58
N LYS A 3 -20.33 -48.60 -7.39
CA LYS A 3 -20.04 -49.01 -6.00
C LYS A 3 -18.56 -49.36 -5.77
N ILE A 4 -18.04 -48.75 -4.67
CA ILE A 4 -17.08 -49.33 -3.70
C ILE A 4 -15.86 -48.43 -3.58
N ILE A 5 -15.30 -47.99 -2.45
CA ILE A 5 -15.48 -48.12 -0.99
C ILE A 5 -14.52 -47.13 -0.35
N ALA A 6 -14.88 -46.61 0.81
CA ALA A 6 -14.08 -45.82 1.73
C ALA A 6 -12.93 -46.64 2.34
N LEU A 7 -11.84 -45.97 2.72
CA LEU A 7 -11.02 -46.45 3.84
C LEU A 7 -10.45 -45.26 4.65
N LEU A 8 -10.92 -45.18 5.88
CA LEU A 8 -10.38 -44.44 7.00
C LEU A 8 -9.00 -45.04 7.40
N LEU A 9 -8.04 -44.18 7.73
CA LEU A 9 -7.04 -44.52 8.74
C LEU A 9 -6.73 -43.32 9.59
N ALA A 10 -7.23 -43.33 10.82
CA ALA A 10 -6.82 -42.50 11.93
C ALA A 10 -5.48 -43.03 12.46
N CYS A 11 -4.53 -42.13 12.74
CA CYS A 11 -3.42 -42.41 13.63
C CYS A 11 -3.29 -41.29 14.65
N MET A 12 -3.82 -41.59 15.85
CA MET A 12 -3.47 -40.89 17.10
C MET A 12 -2.03 -41.28 17.49
N MET A 13 -1.22 -40.31 17.85
CA MET A 13 -0.16 -40.52 18.83
C MET A 13 -0.10 -39.35 19.79
N LEU A 14 -0.61 -39.63 21.00
CA LEU A 14 -0.31 -38.94 22.23
C LEU A 14 1.15 -39.27 22.64
N ILE A 15 1.93 -38.28 23.01
CA ILE A 15 2.99 -38.46 24.02
C ILE A 15 2.93 -37.24 24.95
N ALA A 16 2.81 -37.59 26.23
CA ALA A 16 2.65 -36.67 27.36
C ALA A 16 3.98 -36.28 27.99
N CYS A 17 3.96 -35.09 28.59
CA CYS A 17 4.61 -34.62 29.82
C CYS A 17 6.08 -34.96 30.12
N THR A 18 6.87 -33.92 30.38
CA THR A 18 7.37 -33.74 31.75
C THR A 18 7.78 -32.29 32.00
N ALA A 19 7.28 -31.77 33.11
CA ALA A 19 7.64 -30.50 33.70
C ALA A 19 8.95 -30.65 34.50
N CYS A 20 9.76 -29.59 34.50
CA CYS A 20 10.63 -29.29 35.67
C CYS A 20 10.80 -27.79 35.82
N ALA A 21 10.31 -27.30 36.93
CA ALA A 21 10.47 -25.94 37.43
C ALA A 21 11.76 -25.85 38.23
N ALA A 22 12.47 -24.71 38.12
CA ALA A 22 13.29 -24.19 39.20
C ALA A 22 13.39 -22.66 39.10
N LYS A 23 12.88 -22.02 40.14
CA LYS A 23 13.05 -20.63 40.55
C LYS A 23 14.51 -20.32 40.89
N THR A 24 14.95 -19.06 40.66
CA THR A 24 15.38 -18.15 41.74
C THR A 24 15.81 -16.80 41.16
N GLU A 25 15.20 -15.75 41.62
CA GLU A 25 15.64 -14.35 41.73
C GLU A 25 16.36 -14.19 43.10
N PRO A 26 16.91 -13.03 43.55
CA PRO A 26 17.54 -11.85 42.90
C PRO A 26 18.89 -11.47 43.62
N ALA A 27 19.57 -10.42 43.13
CA ALA A 27 20.25 -9.41 44.00
C ALA A 27 21.10 -8.41 43.17
N ALA A 28 20.78 -7.15 43.29
CA ALA A 28 21.74 -6.03 43.22
C ALA A 28 22.16 -5.72 44.70
N PRO A 29 23.02 -4.75 45.03
CA PRO A 29 23.60 -3.60 44.34
C PRO A 29 25.04 -3.21 44.78
N ALA A 30 25.44 -1.96 44.48
CA ALA A 30 26.41 -1.04 45.10
C ALA A 30 27.73 -0.85 44.34
N GLU A 31 27.95 0.38 43.82
CA GLU A 31 28.64 1.56 44.38
C GLU A 31 30.15 1.31 44.61
N ASP A 32 31.08 2.13 44.17
CA ASP A 32 31.38 3.52 44.47
C ASP A 32 32.70 4.00 43.83
N ALA A 33 32.78 5.32 43.61
CA ALA A 33 33.90 6.24 43.76
C ALA A 33 35.06 6.32 42.72
N ALA A 34 35.05 7.41 42.00
CA ALA A 34 35.85 8.65 42.08
C ALA A 34 37.36 8.57 42.21
N SER A 35 38.05 9.29 41.32
CA SER A 35 39.01 10.35 41.65
C SER A 35 39.79 10.82 40.41
N THR A 36 39.57 12.06 39.98
CA THR A 36 40.50 13.22 39.86
C THR A 36 41.96 12.93 39.51
N GLU A 37 42.58 13.57 38.47
CA GLU A 37 43.18 14.89 38.58
C GLU A 37 44.06 15.23 37.36
N THR A 38 43.89 16.43 36.86
CA THR A 38 44.82 17.46 36.36
C THR A 38 45.68 17.28 35.11
N ALA A 39 45.47 18.25 34.23
CA ALA A 39 46.36 18.74 33.17
C ALA A 39 47.66 19.39 33.71
N PRO A 40 48.67 19.67 32.88
CA PRO A 40 48.67 20.96 32.25
C PRO A 40 49.22 21.04 30.80
N ALA A 41 48.98 22.21 30.23
CA ALA A 41 49.26 22.69 28.90
C ALA A 41 50.77 22.80 28.54
N ALA A 42 51.05 22.74 27.25
CA ALA A 42 52.16 23.47 26.64
C ALA A 42 51.91 23.73 25.13
N GLU A 43 52.16 24.96 24.76
CA GLU A 43 52.04 25.75 23.59
C GLU A 43 52.45 25.16 22.25
N ALA A 44 51.81 25.75 21.22
CA ALA A 44 52.04 25.63 19.80
C ALA A 44 53.45 26.13 19.34
N PRO A 45 53.82 25.90 18.04
CA PRO A 45 53.58 26.94 17.08
C PRO A 45 53.02 26.49 15.72
N ALA A 46 52.45 27.48 15.04
CA ALA A 46 51.84 27.47 13.75
C ALA A 46 52.83 27.11 12.60
N ALA A 47 52.31 26.42 11.60
CA ALA A 47 52.77 26.57 10.22
C ALA A 47 51.57 26.38 9.28
N GLU A 48 51.47 27.34 8.38
CA GLU A 48 50.49 27.56 7.32
C GLU A 48 50.50 26.49 6.22
N GLU A 49 49.36 26.50 5.49
CA GLU A 49 49.15 26.10 4.08
C GLU A 49 48.97 24.60 3.85
N THR A 50 47.94 24.20 3.15
CA THR A 50 47.33 24.64 1.89
C THR A 50 45.94 24.04 1.74
N GLU A 51 44.97 24.83 1.29
CA GLU A 51 43.71 24.38 0.74
C GLU A 51 43.94 23.38 -0.41
N ALA A 52 43.46 22.17 -0.23
CA ALA A 52 43.11 21.30 -1.34
C ALA A 52 41.67 20.84 -1.05
N ALA A 53 40.76 21.29 -1.87
CA ALA A 53 39.35 21.02 -1.86
C ALA A 53 39.14 19.47 -1.84
N GLU A 54 38.64 18.99 -0.71
CA GLU A 54 38.12 17.62 -0.57
C GLU A 54 36.60 17.66 -0.79
N GLU A 55 36.22 17.69 -2.07
CA GLU A 55 34.81 17.68 -2.52
C GLU A 55 34.45 16.27 -3.01
N ALA A 56 34.71 15.22 -2.21
CA ALA A 56 34.43 13.84 -2.62
C ALA A 56 33.64 12.94 -1.64
N PRO A 57 33.30 13.29 -0.38
CA PRO A 57 32.44 12.40 0.42
C PRO A 57 30.94 12.63 0.24
N ALA A 58 30.49 13.86 -0.05
CA ALA A 58 29.05 14.17 -0.11
C ALA A 58 28.34 13.59 -1.34
N ALA A 59 29.04 13.38 -2.44
CA ALA A 59 28.46 12.81 -3.67
C ALA A 59 28.38 11.27 -3.62
N GLU A 60 29.30 10.62 -2.90
CA GLU A 60 29.31 9.17 -2.71
C GLU A 60 28.29 8.72 -1.64
N GLU A 61 28.10 9.50 -0.55
CA GLU A 61 27.04 9.26 0.43
C GLU A 61 25.63 9.50 -0.16
N ALA A 62 25.45 10.55 -0.98
CA ALA A 62 24.18 10.80 -1.66
C ALA A 62 23.85 9.72 -2.70
N ALA A 63 24.84 9.10 -3.33
CA ALA A 63 24.63 7.99 -4.25
C ALA A 63 24.34 6.67 -3.52
N ALA A 64 24.82 6.49 -2.31
CA ALA A 64 24.57 5.27 -1.50
C ALA A 64 23.13 5.23 -0.94
N ASP A 65 22.46 6.39 -0.80
CA ASP A 65 21.09 6.51 -0.29
C ASP A 65 20.04 6.76 -1.41
N SER A 66 20.45 6.79 -2.68
CA SER A 66 19.55 7.02 -3.81
C SER A 66 18.77 5.75 -4.15
N ASP A 67 17.43 5.78 -3.99
CA ASP A 67 16.55 4.70 -4.42
C ASP A 67 16.59 4.51 -5.94
N LEU A 68 16.78 5.59 -6.72
CA LEU A 68 16.98 5.49 -8.17
C LEU A 68 18.23 4.69 -8.51
N ALA A 69 19.36 4.98 -7.86
CA ALA A 69 20.60 4.22 -8.08
C ALA A 69 20.44 2.76 -7.66
N TYR A 70 19.72 2.50 -6.56
CA TYR A 70 19.41 1.16 -6.09
C TYR A 70 18.60 0.34 -7.11
N ILE A 71 17.47 0.86 -7.61
CA ILE A 71 16.65 0.14 -8.60
C ILE A 71 17.38 -0.04 -9.94
N GLN A 72 18.20 0.95 -10.36
CA GLN A 72 19.01 0.84 -11.57
C GLN A 72 20.09 -0.24 -11.44
N ALA A 73 20.75 -0.34 -10.29
CA ALA A 73 21.73 -1.41 -10.02
C ALA A 73 21.08 -2.80 -10.00
N ASN A 74 19.85 -2.91 -9.49
CA ASN A 74 19.07 -4.15 -9.47
C ASN A 74 18.38 -4.46 -10.81
N GLY A 75 18.29 -3.48 -11.71
CA GLY A 75 17.64 -3.58 -13.01
C GLY A 75 16.13 -3.72 -12.95
N LYS A 76 15.52 -3.41 -11.82
CA LYS A 76 14.06 -3.51 -11.62
C LYS A 76 13.51 -2.50 -10.61
N LEU A 77 12.26 -2.08 -10.83
CA LEU A 77 11.39 -1.38 -9.89
C LEU A 77 10.38 -2.40 -9.34
N VAL A 78 10.37 -2.62 -8.04
CA VAL A 78 9.43 -3.53 -7.37
C VAL A 78 8.24 -2.74 -6.84
N VAL A 79 7.05 -3.04 -7.35
CA VAL A 79 5.80 -2.33 -7.05
C VAL A 79 4.91 -3.18 -6.17
N GLY A 80 4.53 -2.69 -5.00
CA GLY A 80 3.57 -3.33 -4.10
C GLY A 80 2.14 -3.00 -4.51
N ILE A 81 1.34 -4.05 -4.70
CA ILE A 81 -0.05 -3.99 -5.20
C ILE A 81 -0.97 -4.95 -4.46
N THR A 82 -2.28 -4.78 -4.64
CA THR A 82 -3.33 -5.79 -4.38
C THR A 82 -4.18 -5.99 -5.63
N ASP A 83 -5.03 -7.01 -5.67
CA ASP A 83 -6.00 -7.20 -6.76
C ASP A 83 -7.10 -6.14 -6.69
N PHE A 84 -6.98 -5.13 -7.54
CA PHE A 84 -7.82 -3.94 -7.55
C PHE A 84 -8.14 -3.50 -8.98
N ALA A 85 -9.13 -4.13 -9.66
CA ALA A 85 -9.59 -3.65 -10.95
C ALA A 85 -10.32 -2.29 -10.80
N PRO A 86 -10.10 -1.30 -11.70
CA PRO A 86 -9.32 -1.38 -12.94
C PRO A 86 -7.89 -0.86 -12.81
N MET A 87 -7.37 -0.69 -11.58
CA MET A 87 -6.04 -0.12 -11.33
C MET A 87 -4.93 -1.16 -11.52
N ASP A 88 -5.01 -2.29 -10.79
CA ASP A 88 -4.08 -3.42 -10.88
C ASP A 88 -4.86 -4.72 -10.76
N TYR A 89 -4.83 -5.56 -11.76
CA TYR A 89 -5.49 -6.87 -11.75
C TYR A 89 -4.84 -7.82 -12.77
N GLN A 90 -5.07 -9.11 -12.62
CA GLN A 90 -4.53 -10.08 -13.53
C GLN A 90 -5.50 -10.36 -14.70
N ASN A 91 -4.94 -10.39 -15.92
CA ASN A 91 -5.67 -10.90 -17.08
C ASN A 91 -5.73 -12.45 -17.07
N GLU A 92 -6.41 -13.03 -18.05
CA GLU A 92 -6.54 -14.50 -18.19
C GLU A 92 -5.20 -15.25 -18.30
N SER A 93 -4.13 -14.56 -18.66
CA SER A 93 -2.77 -15.11 -18.78
C SER A 93 -1.97 -14.98 -17.48
N GLY A 94 -2.55 -14.37 -16.43
CA GLY A 94 -1.86 -14.10 -15.16
C GLY A 94 -0.89 -12.91 -15.24
N GLU A 95 -1.00 -12.06 -16.26
CA GLU A 95 -0.23 -10.84 -16.36
C GLU A 95 -0.94 -9.70 -15.65
N TRP A 96 -0.22 -8.93 -14.83
CA TRP A 96 -0.73 -7.72 -14.20
C TRP A 96 -0.96 -6.63 -15.24
N ILE A 97 -2.20 -6.15 -15.32
CA ILE A 97 -2.69 -5.07 -16.17
C ILE A 97 -3.52 -4.11 -15.33
N GLY A 98 -3.89 -2.98 -15.89
CA GLY A 98 -4.68 -1.96 -15.22
C GLY A 98 -4.05 -0.59 -15.41
N PHE A 99 -4.77 0.44 -14.98
CA PHE A 99 -4.32 1.82 -15.14
C PHE A 99 -2.98 2.06 -14.42
N ASP A 100 -2.90 1.67 -13.15
CA ASP A 100 -1.68 1.81 -12.35
C ASP A 100 -0.57 0.87 -12.80
N ALA A 101 -0.91 -0.39 -13.10
CA ALA A 101 0.05 -1.36 -13.60
C ALA A 101 0.73 -0.88 -14.90
N ASP A 102 -0.03 -0.33 -15.84
CA ASP A 102 0.52 0.13 -17.12
C ASP A 102 1.29 1.44 -16.97
N LEU A 103 0.88 2.33 -16.05
CA LEU A 103 1.68 3.51 -15.68
C LEU A 103 3.00 3.11 -15.01
N ALA A 104 2.98 2.13 -14.10
CA ALA A 104 4.18 1.63 -13.44
C ALA A 104 5.16 1.00 -14.43
N LYS A 105 4.66 0.23 -15.43
CA LYS A 105 5.47 -0.29 -16.54
C LYS A 105 6.12 0.85 -17.33
N ALA A 106 5.33 1.86 -17.73
CA ALA A 106 5.84 3.01 -18.50
C ALA A 106 6.85 3.84 -17.69
N PHE A 107 6.65 4.01 -16.40
CA PHE A 107 7.58 4.67 -15.51
C PHE A 107 8.90 3.89 -15.38
N ALA A 108 8.84 2.58 -15.11
CA ALA A 108 10.02 1.73 -15.05
C ALA A 108 10.83 1.76 -16.35
N ASP A 109 10.15 1.70 -17.51
CA ASP A 109 10.78 1.83 -18.83
C ASP A 109 11.49 3.17 -18.99
N SER A 110 10.90 4.27 -18.49
CA SER A 110 11.51 5.61 -18.53
C SER A 110 12.79 5.72 -17.70
N LEU A 111 12.94 4.87 -16.68
CA LEU A 111 14.13 4.76 -15.83
C LEU A 111 15.16 3.72 -16.35
N GLY A 112 14.83 3.01 -17.43
CA GLY A 112 15.68 1.96 -18.00
C GLY A 112 15.73 0.67 -17.20
N VAL A 113 14.69 0.40 -16.39
CA VAL A 113 14.58 -0.83 -15.58
C VAL A 113 13.30 -1.59 -15.92
N LYS A 114 13.18 -2.83 -15.44
CA LYS A 114 11.95 -3.62 -15.55
C LYS A 114 11.04 -3.34 -14.35
N VAL A 115 9.73 -3.48 -14.53
CA VAL A 115 8.79 -3.54 -13.42
C VAL A 115 8.67 -4.98 -12.91
N GLU A 116 8.54 -5.15 -11.60
CA GLU A 116 8.15 -6.39 -10.93
C GLU A 116 7.01 -6.06 -9.97
N PHE A 117 5.88 -6.76 -10.09
CA PHE A 117 4.74 -6.58 -9.21
C PHE A 117 4.77 -7.62 -8.09
N VAL A 118 4.57 -7.16 -6.85
CA VAL A 118 4.49 -7.99 -5.66
C VAL A 118 3.16 -7.73 -4.98
N GLU A 119 2.34 -8.77 -4.88
CA GLU A 119 1.10 -8.70 -4.13
C GLU A 119 1.42 -8.66 -2.63
N ILE A 120 0.92 -7.62 -1.96
CA ILE A 120 1.17 -7.37 -0.53
C ILE A 120 -0.11 -7.47 0.29
N VAL A 121 0.03 -7.65 1.59
CA VAL A 121 -1.06 -7.37 2.53
C VAL A 121 -1.13 -5.85 2.71
N TRP A 122 -2.26 -5.23 2.33
CA TRP A 122 -2.38 -3.77 2.27
C TRP A 122 -2.05 -3.05 3.58
N ASP A 123 -2.43 -3.62 4.70
CA ASP A 123 -2.11 -3.08 6.04
C ASP A 123 -0.59 -3.06 6.32
N ASN A 124 0.20 -3.90 5.65
CA ASN A 124 1.65 -3.97 5.79
C ASN A 124 2.42 -3.07 4.82
N LYS A 125 1.77 -2.27 3.98
CA LYS A 125 2.40 -1.50 2.90
C LYS A 125 3.59 -0.63 3.33
N VAL A 126 3.51 0.00 4.52
CA VAL A 126 4.62 0.80 5.07
C VAL A 126 5.80 -0.09 5.46
N LEU A 127 5.52 -1.22 6.12
CA LEU A 127 6.55 -2.18 6.54
C LEU A 127 7.28 -2.79 5.35
N GLU A 128 6.53 -3.18 4.30
CA GLU A 128 7.10 -3.73 3.06
C GLU A 128 8.00 -2.71 2.34
N LEU A 129 7.59 -1.44 2.36
CA LEU A 129 8.37 -0.34 1.80
C LEU A 129 9.65 -0.08 2.59
N ASP A 130 9.57 0.02 3.92
CA ASP A 130 10.70 0.29 4.81
C ASP A 130 11.73 -0.85 4.80
N SER A 131 11.26 -2.10 4.69
CA SER A 131 12.12 -3.29 4.59
C SER A 131 12.79 -3.48 3.23
N LYS A 132 12.45 -2.61 2.24
CA LYS A 132 12.90 -2.73 0.84
C LYS A 132 12.44 -4.03 0.15
N THR A 133 11.37 -4.66 0.61
CA THR A 133 10.69 -5.74 -0.12
C THR A 133 10.07 -5.19 -1.40
N ILE A 134 9.55 -3.96 -1.34
CA ILE A 134 9.05 -3.19 -2.47
C ILE A 134 9.75 -1.82 -2.55
N ASP A 135 9.74 -1.20 -3.71
CA ASP A 135 10.32 0.12 -3.95
C ASP A 135 9.29 1.24 -3.91
N CYS A 136 8.06 0.91 -4.27
CA CYS A 136 6.92 1.82 -4.14
C CYS A 136 5.62 1.05 -3.89
N VAL A 137 4.62 1.76 -3.35
CA VAL A 137 3.22 1.34 -3.26
C VAL A 137 2.45 2.09 -4.32
N TRP A 138 1.95 1.37 -5.33
CA TRP A 138 1.22 1.98 -6.45
C TRP A 138 0.01 1.13 -6.79
N ASN A 139 -1.13 1.42 -6.18
CA ASN A 139 -2.34 0.61 -6.24
C ASN A 139 -3.57 1.43 -5.80
N GLY A 140 -3.85 2.54 -6.51
CA GLY A 140 -4.94 3.41 -6.12
C GLY A 140 -4.84 3.90 -4.67
N MET A 141 -3.62 4.22 -4.21
CA MET A 141 -3.38 4.54 -2.80
C MET A 141 -3.88 5.93 -2.45
N THR A 142 -4.87 6.01 -1.57
CA THR A 142 -5.41 7.28 -1.06
C THR A 142 -4.37 8.07 -0.26
N LEU A 143 -4.21 9.35 -0.58
CA LEU A 143 -3.31 10.28 0.10
C LEU A 143 -3.89 10.74 1.44
N THR A 144 -4.09 9.82 2.38
CA THR A 144 -4.55 10.14 3.72
C THR A 144 -3.44 10.85 4.53
N PRO A 145 -3.79 11.58 5.63
CA PRO A 145 -2.80 12.13 6.54
C PRO A 145 -1.85 11.07 7.12
N GLU A 146 -2.34 9.85 7.36
CA GLU A 146 -1.53 8.73 7.84
C GLU A 146 -0.50 8.33 6.78
N VAL A 147 -0.93 8.07 5.55
CA VAL A 147 -0.07 7.70 4.42
C VAL A 147 0.98 8.78 4.17
N THR A 148 0.59 10.04 4.06
CA THR A 148 1.51 11.15 3.78
C THR A 148 2.48 11.45 4.94
N SER A 149 2.11 11.07 6.17
CA SER A 149 3.02 11.13 7.31
C SER A 149 4.01 9.96 7.35
N ALA A 150 3.66 8.78 6.83
CA ALA A 150 4.50 7.59 6.84
C ALA A 150 5.42 7.47 5.62
N MET A 151 4.99 7.94 4.44
CA MET A 151 5.70 7.80 3.16
C MET A 151 6.06 9.16 2.55
N ALA A 152 6.99 9.17 1.60
CA ALA A 152 7.15 10.25 0.64
C ALA A 152 6.23 9.96 -0.55
N CYS A 153 5.22 10.81 -0.78
CA CYS A 153 4.21 10.57 -1.78
C CYS A 153 4.40 11.42 -3.03
N SER A 154 4.00 10.89 -4.18
CA SER A 154 3.90 11.65 -5.43
C SER A 154 2.84 12.74 -5.34
N ASN A 155 2.77 13.60 -6.37
CA ASN A 155 1.58 14.39 -6.64
C ASN A 155 0.37 13.47 -6.81
N ALA A 156 -0.82 13.99 -6.46
CA ALA A 156 -2.07 13.32 -6.79
C ALA A 156 -2.22 13.17 -8.30
N TYR A 157 -2.61 11.97 -8.76
CA TYR A 157 -2.75 11.69 -10.20
C TYR A 157 -4.18 11.29 -10.61
N CYS A 158 -5.02 10.88 -9.63
CA CYS A 158 -6.36 10.38 -9.89
C CYS A 158 -7.31 10.75 -8.75
N ASN A 159 -8.56 11.14 -9.08
CA ASN A 159 -9.63 11.37 -8.11
C ASN A 159 -10.34 10.05 -7.79
N ASN A 160 -10.80 9.90 -6.55
CA ASN A 160 -11.59 8.78 -6.08
C ASN A 160 -12.59 9.21 -4.98
N ALA A 161 -13.35 8.25 -4.50
CA ALA A 161 -14.21 8.36 -3.32
C ALA A 161 -14.40 6.97 -2.70
N GLN A 162 -14.61 6.90 -1.40
CA GLN A 162 -15.07 5.69 -0.74
C GLN A 162 -16.58 5.61 -0.87
N VAL A 163 -17.12 4.48 -1.36
CA VAL A 163 -18.56 4.30 -1.62
C VAL A 163 -19.10 3.07 -0.93
N VAL A 164 -20.36 3.18 -0.50
CA VAL A 164 -21.08 2.07 0.15
C VAL A 164 -21.72 1.18 -0.91
N ILE A 165 -21.43 -0.11 -0.81
CA ILE A 165 -22.00 -1.18 -1.65
C ILE A 165 -23.02 -1.96 -0.84
N VAL A 166 -24.18 -2.19 -1.42
CA VAL A 166 -25.27 -2.97 -0.83
C VAL A 166 -25.92 -3.89 -1.88
N PRO A 167 -26.71 -4.90 -1.47
CA PRO A 167 -27.59 -5.62 -2.41
C PRO A 167 -28.53 -4.67 -3.14
N ALA A 168 -28.63 -4.83 -4.47
CA ALA A 168 -29.39 -3.90 -5.33
C ALA A 168 -30.86 -3.78 -4.97
N ASP A 169 -31.48 -4.86 -4.47
CA ASP A 169 -32.87 -4.91 -4.02
C ASP A 169 -33.13 -4.13 -2.71
N LYS A 170 -32.07 -3.80 -1.95
CA LYS A 170 -32.14 -3.02 -0.71
C LYS A 170 -31.69 -1.57 -0.88
N ALA A 171 -31.17 -1.21 -2.03
CA ALA A 171 -30.52 0.09 -2.27
C ALA A 171 -31.41 1.30 -1.93
N ALA A 172 -32.73 1.19 -2.15
CA ALA A 172 -33.68 2.28 -1.89
C ALA A 172 -33.67 2.74 -0.42
N ASP A 173 -33.34 1.88 0.51
CA ASP A 173 -33.35 2.14 1.95
C ASP A 173 -32.02 2.77 2.43
N TYR A 174 -30.95 2.74 1.62
CA TYR A 174 -29.57 3.01 2.02
C TYR A 174 -28.90 4.12 1.18
N GLN A 175 -29.61 5.23 0.97
CA GLN A 175 -29.15 6.33 0.09
C GLN A 175 -28.32 7.41 0.78
N THR A 176 -28.14 7.35 2.10
CA THR A 176 -27.40 8.35 2.88
C THR A 176 -26.51 7.69 3.91
N VAL A 177 -25.43 8.38 4.33
CA VAL A 177 -24.52 7.92 5.37
C VAL A 177 -25.28 7.55 6.66
N GLU A 178 -26.26 8.34 7.07
CA GLU A 178 -27.07 8.05 8.26
C GLU A 178 -27.95 6.80 8.11
N SER A 179 -28.42 6.50 6.89
CA SER A 179 -29.29 5.33 6.67
C SER A 179 -28.54 3.99 6.72
N VAL A 180 -27.23 4.01 6.61
CA VAL A 180 -26.38 2.79 6.61
C VAL A 180 -25.71 2.51 7.96
N LYS A 181 -25.90 3.37 8.97
CA LYS A 181 -25.16 3.33 10.24
C LYS A 181 -25.32 2.05 11.06
N ASP A 182 -26.44 1.35 10.92
CA ASP A 182 -26.74 0.12 11.67
C ASP A 182 -26.37 -1.15 10.90
N LEU A 183 -25.75 -1.03 9.69
CA LEU A 183 -25.28 -2.14 8.91
C LEU A 183 -23.95 -2.69 9.43
N THR A 184 -23.69 -3.96 9.16
CA THR A 184 -22.38 -4.57 9.30
C THR A 184 -21.63 -4.45 7.99
N PHE A 185 -20.41 -3.88 8.04
CA PHE A 185 -19.61 -3.63 6.85
C PHE A 185 -18.44 -4.59 6.71
N ALA A 186 -18.05 -4.89 5.47
CA ALA A 186 -16.74 -5.40 5.13
C ALA A 186 -15.91 -4.30 4.47
N ALA A 187 -14.63 -4.19 4.81
CA ALA A 187 -13.67 -3.31 4.15
C ALA A 187 -12.27 -3.92 4.20
N GLU A 188 -11.41 -3.58 3.24
CA GLU A 188 -10.03 -4.06 3.24
C GLU A 188 -9.26 -3.47 4.44
N ALA A 189 -8.54 -4.32 5.16
CA ALA A 189 -7.75 -3.94 6.33
C ALA A 189 -6.69 -2.87 5.98
N GLY A 190 -6.62 -1.79 6.75
CA GLY A 190 -5.68 -0.69 6.53
C GLY A 190 -6.01 0.19 5.33
N SER A 191 -7.22 0.07 4.74
CA SER A 191 -7.69 0.92 3.65
C SER A 191 -8.29 2.24 4.13
N ALA A 192 -8.47 3.18 3.21
CA ALA A 192 -9.21 4.41 3.46
C ALA A 192 -10.67 4.13 3.81
N GLY A 193 -11.28 3.11 3.20
CA GLY A 193 -12.66 2.68 3.48
C GLY A 193 -12.84 2.19 4.92
N GLU A 194 -11.92 1.37 5.42
CA GLU A 194 -11.94 0.95 6.83
C GLU A 194 -11.77 2.15 7.76
N ALA A 195 -10.86 3.08 7.45
CA ALA A 195 -10.62 4.27 8.24
C ALA A 195 -11.87 5.18 8.33
N GLU A 196 -12.59 5.37 7.22
CA GLU A 196 -13.84 6.15 7.18
C GLU A 196 -14.94 5.50 8.03
N LEU A 197 -15.12 4.17 7.93
CA LEU A 197 -16.08 3.43 8.75
C LEU A 197 -15.76 3.54 10.25
N ASN A 198 -14.49 3.41 10.62
CA ASN A 198 -14.03 3.55 12.00
C ASN A 198 -14.24 4.97 12.52
N ALA A 199 -13.99 6.00 11.71
CA ALA A 199 -14.22 7.40 12.07
C ALA A 199 -15.70 7.70 12.30
N LEU A 200 -16.60 7.04 11.55
CA LEU A 200 -18.04 7.12 11.73
C LEU A 200 -18.55 6.29 12.92
N GLY A 201 -17.73 5.40 13.47
CA GLY A 201 -18.10 4.48 14.56
C GLY A 201 -18.99 3.33 14.08
N TYR A 202 -18.92 2.96 12.80
CA TYR A 202 -19.72 1.87 12.23
C TYR A 202 -19.06 0.51 12.45
N SER A 203 -19.85 -0.55 12.41
CA SER A 203 -19.36 -1.92 12.60
C SER A 203 -18.68 -2.42 11.35
N VAL A 204 -17.36 -2.65 11.38
CA VAL A 204 -16.57 -3.13 10.25
C VAL A 204 -15.90 -4.46 10.57
N THR A 205 -15.91 -5.37 9.60
CA THR A 205 -15.13 -6.60 9.56
C THR A 205 -14.03 -6.41 8.53
N PRO A 206 -12.75 -6.34 8.94
CA PRO A 206 -11.65 -6.21 8.00
C PRO A 206 -11.47 -7.49 7.18
N VAL A 207 -11.22 -7.33 5.89
CA VAL A 207 -10.92 -8.41 4.92
C VAL A 207 -9.56 -8.16 4.26
N SER A 208 -9.08 -9.14 3.47
CA SER A 208 -7.72 -9.07 2.90
C SER A 208 -7.62 -8.16 1.67
N ALA A 209 -8.70 -8.01 0.91
CA ALA A 209 -8.77 -7.19 -0.30
C ALA A 209 -10.18 -6.58 -0.46
N GLN A 210 -10.31 -5.50 -1.24
CA GLN A 210 -11.61 -4.90 -1.54
C GLN A 210 -12.53 -5.87 -2.31
N SER A 211 -11.97 -6.72 -3.17
CA SER A 211 -12.71 -7.79 -3.86
C SER A 211 -13.33 -8.79 -2.88
N ASP A 212 -12.66 -9.09 -1.76
CA ASP A 212 -13.21 -9.93 -0.69
C ASP A 212 -14.40 -9.25 -0.01
N ALA A 213 -14.35 -7.93 0.18
CA ALA A 213 -15.49 -7.19 0.74
C ALA A 213 -16.75 -7.30 -0.15
N LEU A 214 -16.59 -7.29 -1.48
CA LEU A 214 -17.69 -7.54 -2.40
C LEU A 214 -18.23 -8.97 -2.28
N MET A 215 -17.35 -9.97 -2.09
CA MET A 215 -17.77 -11.37 -1.87
C MET A 215 -18.55 -11.53 -0.58
N GLU A 216 -18.17 -10.87 0.52
CA GLU A 216 -18.90 -10.88 1.79
C GLU A 216 -20.35 -10.39 1.62
N VAL A 217 -20.54 -9.27 0.90
CA VAL A 217 -21.88 -8.75 0.63
C VAL A 217 -22.68 -9.67 -0.30
N ALA A 218 -22.05 -10.19 -1.35
CA ALA A 218 -22.70 -11.10 -2.28
C ALA A 218 -23.12 -12.44 -1.62
N ALA A 219 -22.34 -12.90 -0.64
CA ALA A 219 -22.65 -14.09 0.17
C ALA A 219 -23.66 -13.81 1.29
N GLY A 220 -23.93 -12.55 1.64
CA GLY A 220 -24.81 -12.15 2.72
C GLY A 220 -24.20 -12.32 4.12
N THR A 221 -22.88 -12.41 4.24
CA THR A 221 -22.13 -12.47 5.49
C THR A 221 -21.87 -11.09 6.09
N SER A 222 -21.82 -10.04 5.23
CA SER A 222 -21.89 -8.63 5.60
C SER A 222 -23.10 -7.98 4.92
N ASP A 223 -23.69 -6.96 5.57
CA ASP A 223 -24.84 -6.24 5.01
C ASP A 223 -24.42 -5.28 3.89
N ALA A 224 -23.22 -4.71 4.02
CA ALA A 224 -22.64 -3.74 3.11
C ALA A 224 -21.12 -3.88 3.02
N ALA A 225 -20.51 -3.24 2.03
CA ALA A 225 -19.07 -3.04 1.93
C ALA A 225 -18.75 -1.56 1.69
N VAL A 226 -17.52 -1.16 2.02
CA VAL A 226 -16.96 0.11 1.55
C VAL A 226 -15.75 -0.23 0.69
N ILE A 227 -15.76 0.29 -0.54
CA ILE A 227 -14.70 0.15 -1.53
C ILE A 227 -14.51 1.46 -2.29
N ASP A 228 -13.46 1.51 -3.07
CA ASP A 228 -13.16 2.62 -3.97
C ASP A 228 -14.19 2.73 -5.10
N SER A 229 -14.57 3.97 -5.42
CA SER A 229 -15.57 4.26 -6.45
C SER A 229 -15.15 3.78 -7.84
N LEU A 230 -13.85 3.78 -8.14
CA LEU A 230 -13.32 3.27 -9.42
C LEU A 230 -13.46 1.75 -9.50
N MET A 231 -13.21 1.01 -8.40
CA MET A 231 -13.50 -0.42 -8.34
C MET A 231 -15.01 -0.69 -8.46
N ALA A 232 -15.83 0.08 -7.74
CA ALA A 232 -17.29 -0.06 -7.82
C ALA A 232 -17.79 0.10 -9.26
N ALA A 233 -17.28 1.10 -9.99
CA ALA A 233 -17.64 1.34 -11.39
C ALA A 233 -17.23 0.18 -12.32
N ALA A 234 -16.14 -0.52 -12.02
CA ALA A 234 -15.65 -1.64 -12.84
C ALA A 234 -16.33 -2.97 -12.50
N MET A 235 -16.66 -3.22 -11.23
CA MET A 235 -17.01 -4.56 -10.74
C MET A 235 -18.47 -4.71 -10.31
N VAL A 236 -19.21 -3.61 -10.06
CA VAL A 236 -20.55 -3.62 -9.45
C VAL A 236 -21.62 -3.12 -10.42
N GLY A 237 -22.76 -3.82 -10.47
CA GLY A 237 -23.90 -3.46 -11.30
C GLY A 237 -24.11 -4.38 -12.50
N GLU A 238 -25.14 -4.08 -13.29
CA GLU A 238 -25.54 -4.89 -14.44
C GLU A 238 -24.39 -5.04 -15.45
N GLY A 239 -24.14 -6.27 -15.88
CA GLY A 239 -23.07 -6.59 -16.84
C GLY A 239 -21.69 -6.84 -16.21
N THR A 240 -21.56 -6.73 -14.91
CA THR A 240 -20.31 -6.99 -14.17
C THR A 240 -20.35 -8.30 -13.38
N GLY A 241 -19.24 -8.62 -12.69
CA GLY A 241 -19.14 -9.79 -11.81
C GLY A 241 -20.12 -9.76 -10.62
N TYR A 242 -20.55 -8.57 -10.18
CA TYR A 242 -21.45 -8.36 -9.05
C TYR A 242 -22.74 -7.65 -9.48
N ALA A 243 -23.47 -8.24 -10.44
CA ALA A 243 -24.69 -7.67 -11.00
C ALA A 243 -25.83 -7.48 -9.97
N ASN A 244 -25.79 -8.20 -8.85
CA ASN A 244 -26.79 -8.12 -7.77
C ASN A 244 -26.44 -7.07 -6.70
N LEU A 245 -25.29 -6.43 -6.81
CA LEU A 245 -24.86 -5.35 -5.92
C LEU A 245 -24.98 -4.00 -6.62
N THR A 246 -25.03 -2.96 -5.82
CA THR A 246 -25.00 -1.57 -6.31
C THR A 246 -24.33 -0.67 -5.27
N TYR A 247 -23.76 0.45 -5.72
CA TYR A 247 -23.32 1.50 -4.81
C TYR A 247 -24.46 2.48 -4.53
N THR A 248 -24.46 3.11 -3.35
CA THR A 248 -25.51 4.02 -2.91
C THR A 248 -24.98 5.38 -2.54
N CYS A 249 -24.28 5.55 -1.41
CA CYS A 249 -23.76 6.84 -0.98
C CYS A 249 -22.23 6.82 -0.93
N GLY A 250 -21.61 7.99 -1.18
CA GLY A 250 -20.20 8.24 -0.93
C GLY A 250 -19.97 8.66 0.51
N LEU A 251 -18.84 8.26 1.08
CA LEU A 251 -18.41 8.66 2.43
C LEU A 251 -17.50 9.88 2.38
N ASN A 252 -16.68 10.02 1.32
CA ASN A 252 -15.69 11.07 1.16
C ASN A 252 -15.47 11.44 -0.32
N SER A 253 -14.49 12.32 -0.54
CA SER A 253 -13.85 12.57 -1.83
C SER A 253 -12.35 12.60 -1.56
N GLU A 254 -11.56 11.89 -2.33
CA GLU A 254 -10.14 11.64 -2.09
C GLU A 254 -9.34 11.60 -3.38
N GLU A 255 -8.01 11.56 -3.25
CA GLU A 255 -7.08 11.54 -4.36
C GLU A 255 -6.07 10.41 -4.17
N TYR A 256 -5.65 9.78 -5.27
CA TYR A 256 -4.61 8.77 -5.28
C TYR A 256 -3.23 9.37 -5.53
N GLY A 257 -2.23 8.81 -4.86
CA GLY A 257 -0.81 9.04 -5.09
C GLY A 257 -0.02 7.74 -4.97
N VAL A 258 1.26 7.82 -5.27
CA VAL A 258 2.21 6.70 -5.17
C VAL A 258 3.12 6.94 -3.97
N GLY A 259 3.29 5.91 -3.13
CA GLY A 259 4.11 5.97 -1.92
C GLY A 259 5.51 5.42 -2.13
N PHE A 260 6.49 6.15 -1.64
CA PHE A 260 7.91 5.78 -1.62
C PHE A 260 8.46 5.89 -0.20
N ARG A 261 9.64 5.30 0.04
CA ARG A 261 10.37 5.51 1.29
C ARG A 261 10.60 7.00 1.57
N LYS A 262 10.61 7.37 2.83
CA LYS A 262 10.96 8.76 3.22
C LYS A 262 12.32 9.15 2.65
N GLY A 263 12.37 10.31 1.98
CA GLY A 263 13.58 10.84 1.36
C GLY A 263 13.93 10.23 0.00
N SER A 264 13.09 9.37 -0.56
CA SER A 264 13.31 8.78 -1.88
C SER A 264 13.36 9.83 -2.98
N ASP A 265 14.37 9.76 -3.83
CA ASP A 265 14.53 10.58 -5.04
C ASP A 265 13.61 10.14 -6.19
N LEU A 266 12.96 9.00 -6.07
CA LEU A 266 11.98 8.50 -7.04
C LEU A 266 10.70 9.36 -7.08
N VAL A 267 10.33 10.03 -5.98
CA VAL A 267 9.15 10.93 -5.94
C VAL A 267 9.24 11.99 -7.03
N GLN A 268 10.36 12.70 -7.10
CA GLN A 268 10.55 13.74 -8.11
C GLN A 268 10.57 13.17 -9.53
N LYS A 269 11.19 11.99 -9.71
CA LYS A 269 11.22 11.31 -11.00
C LYS A 269 9.81 10.94 -11.47
N LEU A 270 8.97 10.45 -10.57
CA LEU A 270 7.59 10.10 -10.89
C LEU A 270 6.74 11.35 -11.18
N ASN A 271 6.90 12.42 -10.40
CA ASN A 271 6.19 13.68 -10.68
C ASN A 271 6.57 14.28 -12.05
N ASP A 272 7.85 14.23 -12.42
CA ASP A 272 8.31 14.65 -13.74
C ASP A 272 7.73 13.75 -14.86
N PHE A 273 7.64 12.43 -14.62
CA PHE A 273 7.01 11.48 -15.52
C PHE A 273 5.51 11.76 -15.67
N PHE A 274 4.77 11.97 -14.59
CA PHE A 274 3.35 12.32 -14.66
C PHE A 274 3.12 13.61 -15.46
N LYS A 275 3.93 14.64 -15.20
CA LYS A 275 3.86 15.89 -15.95
C LYS A 275 4.11 15.68 -17.46
N ALA A 276 5.14 14.93 -17.82
CA ALA A 276 5.47 14.64 -19.21
C ALA A 276 4.38 13.82 -19.91
N SER A 277 3.90 12.75 -19.25
CA SER A 277 2.87 11.86 -19.80
C SER A 277 1.50 12.51 -19.88
N TYR A 278 1.20 13.48 -19.01
CA TYR A 278 0.00 14.29 -19.14
C TYR A 278 0.10 15.27 -20.33
N ALA A 279 1.25 15.92 -20.48
CA ALA A 279 1.48 16.88 -21.56
C ALA A 279 1.48 16.25 -22.95
N ASP A 280 1.97 15.02 -23.11
CA ASP A 280 1.95 14.27 -24.38
C ASP A 280 0.68 13.43 -24.58
N GLY A 281 -0.18 13.33 -23.57
CA GLY A 281 -1.44 12.60 -23.58
C GLY A 281 -1.34 11.09 -23.38
N SER A 282 -0.15 10.56 -23.10
CA SER A 282 0.04 9.11 -22.91
C SER A 282 -0.69 8.57 -21.68
N ILE A 283 -0.69 9.30 -20.55
CA ILE A 283 -1.46 8.93 -19.36
C ILE A 283 -2.96 8.87 -19.64
N LEU A 284 -3.52 9.83 -20.39
CA LEU A 284 -4.93 9.85 -20.75
C LEU A 284 -5.31 8.69 -21.66
N LYS A 285 -4.41 8.30 -22.59
CA LYS A 285 -4.61 7.15 -23.46
C LYS A 285 -4.63 5.83 -22.67
N ILE A 286 -3.76 5.67 -21.69
CA ILE A 286 -3.80 4.51 -20.78
C ILE A 286 -5.11 4.53 -19.99
N ALA A 287 -5.50 5.68 -19.42
CA ALA A 287 -6.74 5.84 -18.67
C ALA A 287 -8.00 5.50 -19.50
N GLU A 288 -8.03 5.87 -20.79
CA GLU A 288 -9.13 5.53 -21.71
C GLU A 288 -9.25 4.00 -21.90
N THR A 289 -8.13 3.27 -21.89
CA THR A 289 -8.13 1.81 -22.03
C THR A 289 -8.88 1.14 -20.88
N TYR A 290 -8.81 1.72 -19.68
CA TYR A 290 -9.41 1.19 -18.46
C TYR A 290 -10.66 1.95 -17.99
N GLY A 291 -11.12 2.94 -18.76
CA GLY A 291 -12.36 3.69 -18.49
C GLY A 291 -12.25 4.71 -17.35
N VAL A 292 -11.04 5.05 -16.90
CA VAL A 292 -10.80 5.96 -15.76
C VAL A 292 -10.38 7.38 -16.15
N GLN A 293 -10.44 7.73 -17.44
CA GLN A 293 -9.95 9.02 -17.95
C GLN A 293 -10.61 10.24 -17.29
N ALA A 294 -11.86 10.12 -16.82
CA ALA A 294 -12.56 11.20 -16.15
C ALA A 294 -12.04 11.50 -14.74
N ALA A 295 -11.32 10.54 -14.16
CA ALA A 295 -10.76 10.64 -12.81
C ALA A 295 -9.33 11.19 -12.81
N VAL A 296 -8.63 11.20 -13.96
CA VAL A 296 -7.22 11.67 -14.06
C VAL A 296 -7.11 13.14 -13.71
N ILE A 297 -6.15 13.47 -12.86
CA ILE A 297 -5.84 14.85 -12.42
C ILE A 297 -4.81 15.47 -13.36
N GLU A 298 -5.07 16.71 -13.78
CA GLU A 298 -4.11 17.50 -14.57
C GLU A 298 -2.79 17.70 -13.83
N GLN A 299 -1.68 17.37 -14.50
CA GLN A 299 -0.33 17.53 -13.96
C GLN A 299 0.32 18.82 -14.47
N LYS A 300 0.68 19.75 -13.56
CA LYS A 300 1.19 21.12 -13.86
C LYS A 300 2.69 21.26 -13.66
#